data_b6794f694d621a6c3b462c1071edfe02
#
_entry.id   b6794f694d621a6c3b462c1071edfe02
#
_cell.length_a   1.000
_cell.length_b   1.000
_cell.length_c   1.000
_cell.angle_alpha   90.00
_cell.angle_beta   90.00
_cell.angle_gamma   90.00
#
_symmetry.space_group_name_H-M   'P 1'
#
loop_
_entity.id
_entity.type
_entity.pdbx_description
1 polymer ?
#
loop_
_entity_poly.entity_id
_entity_poly.type
_entity_poly.pdbx_seq_one_letter_code
_entity_poly.pdbx_strand_id
1 'polypeptide(L)'
;MTAIFVACDKFNIKITGSLLIFFSFFVFSFSAHAQEKPQPDVKELSLQETILLAIRNNITIKSAYLDRITQKFDLKVAEDKFVPKLTLTPSVQRSSSTTTGINTTTTNKTVIATVTEAIPTGATISLTSSNAFDATRTTETKWDSKWDITLTQPLLKGAGFDVSTASVRTARINEQINILSLKSTLVDTITSVISAYRTFLQAVKQLEISKKSLERAKELVAVNKELIAAGRLAAMELVQTEADVASKEFDLLQTENSADAARLSLIKLLDIDKHTGIVPAEKIVIEPVSLNYEQFKALAFRNRTDYLSSLLSLKTAKISLMLAENNKLWDLSLTTGYGEGHIKQGEDGTASGSKNWNAGLKLTIPFRDLTLQQGYLSAKIGLDKAELNHNKLRDNIEIEVQDAVRDVEMKLKQVKLAEQSSRLSGQKLSIETEKMKAGRSSNFQLVTFQNDLVNAQNNELNAVINYLNSVAALEKTLGITLEKWGIKIEQRYEEAYLN
;
A
#
# COMPACT_ATOMS: atom_id res chain seq x y z
N MET A 1 -3.78 4.21 47.52
CA MET A 1 -2.46 4.04 48.15
C MET A 1 -1.70 3.13 47.24
N THR A 2 -0.74 3.57 46.53
CA THR A 2 0.63 3.84 46.72
C THR A 2 1.17 4.55 45.47
N ALA A 3 1.92 5.59 45.71
CA ALA A 3 2.49 6.50 44.72
C ALA A 3 3.55 5.85 43.80
N ILE A 4 3.64 6.33 42.57
CA ILE A 4 4.86 6.25 41.77
C ILE A 4 5.23 7.69 41.37
N PHE A 5 6.19 8.23 42.14
CA PHE A 5 7.03 9.36 41.75
C PHE A 5 8.22 8.78 40.99
N VAL A 6 8.49 9.29 39.79
CA VAL A 6 9.78 9.09 39.14
C VAL A 6 10.43 10.44 38.96
N ALA A 7 11.59 10.54 39.58
CA ALA A 7 12.41 11.69 39.71
C ALA A 7 13.11 12.08 38.38
N CYS A 8 13.15 13.40 38.18
CA CYS A 8 14.02 14.06 37.21
C CYS A 8 15.31 14.44 37.96
N ASP A 9 16.46 13.90 37.59
CA ASP A 9 17.73 14.26 38.16
C ASP A 9 18.68 14.86 37.09
N LYS A 10 18.88 16.09 37.28
CA LYS A 10 19.96 17.09 37.10
C LYS A 10 21.26 16.60 36.45
N PHE A 11 21.55 17.17 35.30
CA PHE A 11 22.91 17.30 34.79
C PHE A 11 23.53 18.63 35.28
N ASN A 12 24.54 18.52 36.12
CA ASN A 12 25.35 19.63 36.64
C ASN A 12 26.72 19.59 35.96
N ILE A 13 27.00 20.55 35.07
CA ILE A 13 28.32 20.71 34.47
C ILE A 13 29.06 21.75 35.29
N LYS A 14 30.13 21.37 35.98
CA LYS A 14 31.14 22.26 36.53
C LYS A 14 32.32 22.34 35.59
N ILE A 15 32.55 23.55 35.08
CA ILE A 15 33.80 23.96 34.42
C ILE A 15 34.74 24.51 35.48
N THR A 16 35.91 23.93 35.63
CA THR A 16 37.06 24.58 36.23
C THR A 16 38.29 24.25 35.40
N GLY A 17 38.94 25.31 34.94
CA GLY A 17 40.10 25.28 34.08
C GLY A 17 41.38 24.86 34.75
N SER A 18 42.34 24.46 33.98
CA SER A 18 43.72 24.95 34.03
C SER A 18 44.52 24.47 32.83
N LEU A 19 45.16 25.39 32.25
CA LEU A 19 46.13 25.42 31.18
C LEU A 19 47.38 24.63 31.55
N LEU A 20 47.85 23.69 30.69
CA LEU A 20 49.28 23.39 30.58
C LEU A 20 49.58 22.77 29.20
N ILE A 21 50.37 23.51 28.45
CA ILE A 21 50.91 23.22 27.14
C ILE A 21 52.01 22.15 27.31
N PHE A 22 51.89 21.03 26.59
CA PHE A 22 53.05 20.18 26.28
C PHE A 22 53.03 19.84 24.78
N PHE A 23 53.94 20.51 24.04
CA PHE A 23 54.24 20.25 22.65
C PHE A 23 55.09 18.97 22.59
N SER A 24 54.54 17.86 22.16
CA SER A 24 55.29 16.68 21.77
C SER A 24 55.07 16.40 20.31
N PHE A 25 56.10 16.65 19.51
CA PHE A 25 56.18 16.37 18.08
C PHE A 25 56.20 14.84 17.87
N PHE A 26 55.08 14.26 17.53
CA PHE A 26 55.01 12.86 17.09
C PHE A 26 54.90 12.86 15.57
N VAL A 27 56.00 12.55 14.89
CA VAL A 27 56.03 12.32 13.44
C VAL A 27 55.30 11.02 13.18
N PHE A 28 54.00 11.12 12.78
CA PHE A 28 53.23 9.99 12.30
C PHE A 28 53.57 9.80 10.81
N SER A 29 54.37 8.79 10.50
CA SER A 29 54.54 8.30 9.15
C SER A 29 53.19 7.76 8.63
N PHE A 30 52.49 8.57 7.84
CA PHE A 30 51.32 8.13 7.11
C PHE A 30 51.75 7.15 6.00
N SER A 31 51.75 5.87 6.30
CA SER A 31 51.72 4.87 5.28
C SER A 31 50.34 4.96 4.61
N ALA A 32 50.26 5.58 3.43
CA ALA A 32 49.11 5.55 2.58
C ALA A 32 48.90 4.09 2.13
N HIS A 33 48.14 3.33 2.92
CA HIS A 33 47.50 2.13 2.39
C HIS A 33 46.46 2.67 1.39
N ALA A 34 46.72 2.48 0.12
CA ALA A 34 45.69 2.56 -0.91
C ALA A 34 44.59 1.55 -0.49
N GLN A 35 43.51 2.05 0.08
CA GLN A 35 42.29 1.25 0.23
C GLN A 35 41.89 0.83 -1.17
N GLU A 36 42.17 -0.42 -1.51
CA GLU A 36 41.57 -1.10 -2.64
C GLU A 36 40.05 -0.87 -2.51
N LYS A 37 39.48 -0.12 -3.46
CA LYS A 37 38.01 0.05 -3.51
C LYS A 37 37.44 -1.34 -3.46
N PRO A 38 36.53 -1.67 -2.50
CA PRO A 38 35.89 -2.97 -2.49
C PRO A 38 35.26 -3.14 -3.87
N GLN A 39 35.66 -4.20 -4.57
CA GLN A 39 34.99 -4.60 -5.80
C GLN A 39 33.50 -4.72 -5.43
N PRO A 40 32.59 -4.09 -6.18
CA PRO A 40 31.17 -4.20 -5.90
C PRO A 40 30.82 -5.68 -5.90
N ASP A 41 30.28 -6.17 -4.79
CA ASP A 41 29.80 -7.54 -4.65
C ASP A 41 28.68 -7.74 -5.70
N VAL A 42 29.04 -8.34 -6.83
CA VAL A 42 28.12 -8.50 -7.97
C VAL A 42 27.22 -9.67 -7.66
N LYS A 43 25.97 -9.38 -7.35
CA LYS A 43 24.97 -10.38 -7.02
C LYS A 43 24.16 -10.77 -8.26
N GLU A 44 24.23 -12.02 -8.63
CA GLU A 44 23.31 -12.59 -9.61
C GLU A 44 21.92 -12.72 -8.97
N LEU A 45 20.91 -12.17 -9.64
CA LEU A 45 19.52 -12.21 -9.15
C LEU A 45 18.62 -12.87 -10.20
N SER A 46 17.92 -13.91 -9.78
CA SER A 46 16.79 -14.46 -10.54
C SER A 46 15.54 -13.59 -10.36
N LEU A 47 14.55 -13.73 -11.23
CA LEU A 47 13.27 -13.02 -11.09
C LEU A 47 12.58 -13.36 -9.77
N GLN A 48 12.60 -14.64 -9.37
CA GLN A 48 11.98 -15.08 -8.11
C GLN A 48 12.65 -14.44 -6.89
N GLU A 49 13.99 -14.43 -6.82
CA GLU A 49 14.74 -13.77 -5.74
C GLU A 49 14.48 -12.27 -5.72
N THR A 50 14.39 -11.64 -6.88
CA THR A 50 14.08 -10.21 -7.03
C THR A 50 12.69 -9.88 -6.45
N ILE A 51 11.68 -10.70 -6.73
CA ILE A 51 10.33 -10.54 -6.18
C ILE A 51 10.33 -10.70 -4.64
N LEU A 52 11.01 -11.74 -4.12
CA LEU A 52 11.11 -11.96 -2.68
C LEU A 52 11.83 -10.81 -1.97
N LEU A 53 12.90 -10.28 -2.59
CA LEU A 53 13.64 -9.14 -2.07
C LEU A 53 12.77 -7.87 -2.05
N ALA A 54 11.98 -7.65 -3.10
CA ALA A 54 11.03 -6.54 -3.17
C ALA A 54 9.96 -6.64 -2.07
N ILE A 55 9.36 -7.81 -1.87
CA ILE A 55 8.35 -8.01 -0.81
C ILE A 55 8.92 -7.69 0.57
N ARG A 56 10.18 -8.04 0.80
CA ARG A 56 10.85 -7.80 2.08
C ARG A 56 11.22 -6.34 2.31
N ASN A 57 11.65 -5.63 1.28
CA ASN A 57 12.32 -4.34 1.44
C ASN A 57 11.48 -3.16 0.94
N ASN A 58 10.63 -3.33 -0.08
CA ASN A 58 9.93 -2.23 -0.74
C ASN A 58 9.11 -1.39 0.23
N ILE A 59 9.33 -0.07 0.21
CA ILE A 59 8.68 0.90 1.11
C ILE A 59 7.16 0.90 0.94
N THR A 60 6.63 0.78 -0.28
CA THR A 60 5.19 0.77 -0.54
C THR A 60 4.51 -0.42 0.13
N ILE A 61 5.15 -1.59 0.08
CA ILE A 61 4.66 -2.80 0.75
C ILE A 61 4.72 -2.64 2.26
N LYS A 62 5.85 -2.15 2.80
CA LYS A 62 6.00 -1.88 4.24
C LYS A 62 4.95 -0.89 4.74
N SER A 63 4.70 0.21 4.00
CA SER A 63 3.66 1.19 4.35
C SER A 63 2.28 0.55 4.36
N ALA A 64 1.94 -0.27 3.35
CA ALA A 64 0.66 -0.95 3.29
C ALA A 64 0.44 -1.93 4.47
N TYR A 65 1.50 -2.57 4.95
CA TYR A 65 1.42 -3.38 6.18
C TYR A 65 1.22 -2.53 7.44
N LEU A 66 1.85 -1.36 7.54
CA LEU A 66 1.62 -0.43 8.66
C LEU A 66 0.18 0.10 8.65
N ASP A 67 -0.35 0.44 7.49
CA ASP A 67 -1.76 0.85 7.34
C ASP A 67 -2.73 -0.27 7.81
N ARG A 68 -2.37 -1.54 7.56
CA ARG A 68 -3.16 -2.69 8.03
C ARG A 68 -3.29 -2.75 9.55
N ILE A 69 -2.23 -2.39 10.29
CA ILE A 69 -2.25 -2.37 11.76
C ILE A 69 -3.33 -1.41 12.25
N THR A 70 -3.36 -0.19 11.70
CA THR A 70 -4.36 0.83 12.03
C THR A 70 -5.77 0.35 11.68
N GLN A 71 -5.97 -0.18 10.47
CA GLN A 71 -7.26 -0.68 9.99
C GLN A 71 -7.82 -1.84 10.83
N LYS A 72 -6.95 -2.74 11.30
CA LYS A 72 -7.36 -3.82 12.20
C LYS A 72 -7.75 -3.30 13.58
N PHE A 73 -7.08 -2.24 14.05
CA PHE A 73 -7.47 -1.57 15.27
C PHE A 73 -8.82 -0.87 15.15
N ASP A 74 -9.14 -0.29 13.99
CA ASP A 74 -10.47 0.31 13.72
C ASP A 74 -11.60 -0.74 13.86
N LEU A 75 -11.35 -1.98 13.38
CA LEU A 75 -12.29 -3.07 13.61
C LEU A 75 -12.47 -3.38 15.10
N LYS A 76 -11.38 -3.46 15.86
CA LYS A 76 -11.40 -3.70 17.30
C LYS A 76 -12.19 -2.59 18.02
N VAL A 77 -11.97 -1.32 17.63
CA VAL A 77 -12.72 -0.18 18.17
C VAL A 77 -14.22 -0.28 17.84
N ALA A 78 -14.56 -0.73 16.63
CA ALA A 78 -15.98 -0.90 16.27
C ALA A 78 -16.64 -2.04 17.06
N GLU A 79 -15.93 -3.15 17.31
CA GLU A 79 -16.41 -4.28 18.10
C GLU A 79 -16.50 -3.96 19.60
N ASP A 80 -15.68 -3.02 20.09
CA ASP A 80 -15.74 -2.49 21.47
C ASP A 80 -17.02 -1.69 21.78
N LYS A 81 -17.90 -1.49 20.79
CA LYS A 81 -19.17 -0.77 20.94
C LYS A 81 -20.05 -1.37 22.05
N PHE A 82 -20.05 -2.68 22.19
CA PHE A 82 -20.90 -3.42 23.13
C PHE A 82 -20.17 -3.84 24.41
N VAL A 83 -19.01 -3.25 24.68
CA VAL A 83 -18.25 -3.45 25.91
C VAL A 83 -18.54 -2.29 26.87
N PRO A 84 -18.77 -2.55 28.17
CA PRO A 84 -19.01 -1.51 29.15
C PRO A 84 -17.87 -0.49 29.21
N LYS A 85 -18.19 0.81 29.15
CA LYS A 85 -17.23 1.92 29.19
C LYS A 85 -17.38 2.72 30.47
N LEU A 86 -16.30 2.82 31.24
CA LEU A 86 -16.25 3.66 32.44
C LEU A 86 -15.71 5.05 32.10
N THR A 87 -16.45 6.07 32.48
CA THR A 87 -16.02 7.47 32.37
C THR A 87 -16.03 8.10 33.78
N LEU A 88 -14.91 8.71 34.15
CA LEU A 88 -14.78 9.47 35.40
C LEU A 88 -14.68 10.96 35.06
N THR A 89 -15.57 11.76 35.64
CA THR A 89 -15.64 13.20 35.39
C THR A 89 -15.55 13.96 36.73
N PRO A 90 -14.34 14.24 37.25
CA PRO A 90 -14.16 15.16 38.34
C PRO A 90 -14.35 16.61 37.87
N SER A 91 -15.08 17.43 38.60
CA SER A 91 -15.23 18.85 38.30
C SER A 91 -15.21 19.70 39.56
N VAL A 92 -14.69 20.92 39.44
CA VAL A 92 -14.75 21.97 40.49
C VAL A 92 -15.23 23.22 39.81
N GLN A 93 -16.37 23.73 40.32
CA GLN A 93 -16.97 24.96 39.83
C GLN A 93 -17.11 25.97 40.99
N ARG A 94 -16.66 27.21 40.79
CA ARG A 94 -16.90 28.32 41.71
C ARG A 94 -17.74 29.35 40.99
N SER A 95 -18.89 29.66 41.58
CA SER A 95 -19.81 30.70 41.09
C SER A 95 -20.05 31.77 42.16
N SER A 96 -20.16 33.01 41.73
CA SER A 96 -20.52 34.12 42.58
C SER A 96 -21.73 34.82 41.98
N SER A 97 -22.76 34.99 42.76
CA SER A 97 -24.01 35.68 42.38
C SER A 97 -24.32 36.78 43.38
N THR A 98 -24.70 37.97 42.89
CA THR A 98 -25.14 39.08 43.71
C THR A 98 -26.64 39.28 43.48
N THR A 99 -27.44 39.05 44.52
CA THR A 99 -28.89 39.23 44.46
C THR A 99 -29.27 40.19 45.60
N THR A 100 -29.96 41.30 45.29
CA THR A 100 -30.40 42.34 46.26
C THR A 100 -29.25 42.84 47.18
N GLY A 101 -28.03 42.99 46.62
CA GLY A 101 -26.87 43.46 47.37
C GLY A 101 -26.13 42.38 48.19
N ILE A 102 -26.61 41.15 48.23
CA ILE A 102 -25.98 40.02 48.93
C ILE A 102 -25.13 39.23 47.90
N ASN A 103 -23.84 39.17 48.17
CA ASN A 103 -22.92 38.42 47.36
C ASN A 103 -22.76 36.99 47.91
N THR A 104 -23.27 36.00 47.18
CA THR A 104 -23.19 34.59 47.55
C THR A 104 -22.16 33.91 46.66
N THR A 105 -21.09 33.31 47.22
CA THR A 105 -20.11 32.51 46.50
C THR A 105 -20.28 31.05 46.87
N THR A 106 -20.56 30.22 45.87
CA THR A 106 -20.69 28.77 46.02
C THR A 106 -19.53 28.06 45.31
N THR A 107 -18.91 27.09 45.97
CA THR A 107 -17.94 26.17 45.36
C THR A 107 -18.56 24.78 45.35
N ASN A 108 -18.77 24.27 44.15
CA ASN A 108 -19.28 22.92 43.90
C ASN A 108 -18.12 22.04 43.45
N LYS A 109 -17.95 20.90 44.09
CA LYS A 109 -16.99 19.85 43.72
C LYS A 109 -17.77 18.60 43.43
N THR A 110 -17.67 18.08 42.22
CA THR A 110 -18.43 16.89 41.80
C THR A 110 -17.52 15.85 41.23
N VAL A 111 -17.74 14.60 41.59
CA VAL A 111 -17.13 13.42 40.94
C VAL A 111 -18.23 12.54 40.44
N ILE A 112 -18.28 12.40 39.10
CA ILE A 112 -19.26 11.50 38.45
C ILE A 112 -18.49 10.33 37.85
N ALA A 113 -18.94 9.11 38.20
CA ALA A 113 -18.50 7.88 37.58
C ALA A 113 -19.68 7.29 36.81
N THR A 114 -19.53 7.12 35.50
CA THR A 114 -20.60 6.55 34.66
C THR A 114 -20.06 5.32 33.92
N VAL A 115 -20.73 4.18 34.06
CA VAL A 115 -20.53 2.99 33.24
C VAL A 115 -21.67 2.93 32.24
N THR A 116 -21.35 2.91 30.96
CA THR A 116 -22.35 2.83 29.89
C THR A 116 -22.05 1.60 29.01
N GLU A 117 -23.08 0.82 28.72
CA GLU A 117 -23.04 -0.34 27.85
C GLU A 117 -24.16 -0.27 26.80
N ALA A 118 -23.80 -0.40 25.52
CA ALA A 118 -24.78 -0.55 24.45
C ALA A 118 -25.08 -2.05 24.23
N ILE A 119 -26.37 -2.34 24.05
CA ILE A 119 -26.85 -3.72 23.84
C ILE A 119 -27.19 -3.91 22.35
N PRO A 120 -26.94 -5.11 21.76
CA PRO A 120 -27.24 -5.37 20.35
C PRO A 120 -28.71 -5.17 19.92
N THR A 121 -29.66 -5.09 20.85
CA THR A 121 -31.06 -4.75 20.57
C THR A 121 -31.29 -3.26 20.29
N GLY A 122 -30.27 -2.43 20.53
CA GLY A 122 -30.31 -0.98 20.48
C GLY A 122 -30.48 -0.34 21.86
N ALA A 123 -30.70 -1.11 22.93
CA ALA A 123 -30.77 -0.59 24.27
C ALA A 123 -29.44 -0.04 24.78
N THR A 124 -29.48 0.86 25.73
CA THR A 124 -28.32 1.36 26.47
C THR A 124 -28.60 1.22 27.96
N ILE A 125 -27.68 0.59 28.69
CA ILE A 125 -27.65 0.55 30.15
C ILE A 125 -26.60 1.56 30.61
N SER A 126 -27.00 2.41 31.58
CA SER A 126 -26.09 3.38 32.20
C SER A 126 -26.18 3.26 33.71
N LEU A 127 -25.05 3.05 34.37
CA LEU A 127 -24.91 3.12 35.82
C LEU A 127 -24.11 4.37 36.16
N THR A 128 -24.71 5.32 36.84
CA THR A 128 -24.07 6.58 37.21
C THR A 128 -23.98 6.69 38.73
N SER A 129 -22.78 6.98 39.23
CA SER A 129 -22.55 7.39 40.63
C SER A 129 -22.07 8.85 40.62
N SER A 130 -22.81 9.71 41.32
CA SER A 130 -22.50 11.14 41.44
C SER A 130 -22.30 11.50 42.91
N ASN A 131 -21.14 12.05 43.22
CA ASN A 131 -20.84 12.58 44.55
C ASN A 131 -20.52 14.08 44.40
N ALA A 132 -21.38 14.90 45.00
CA ALA A 132 -21.25 16.35 44.96
C ALA A 132 -21.02 16.91 46.38
N PHE A 133 -20.16 17.91 46.48
CA PHE A 133 -19.89 18.67 47.68
C PHE A 133 -20.04 20.15 47.34
N ASP A 134 -21.05 20.77 47.98
CA ASP A 134 -21.36 22.18 47.85
C ASP A 134 -20.93 22.93 49.10
N ALA A 135 -20.01 23.86 48.98
CA ALA A 135 -19.63 24.79 50.03
C ALA A 135 -20.05 26.21 49.64
N THR A 136 -20.94 26.79 50.44
CA THR A 136 -21.41 28.18 50.27
C THR A 136 -20.98 28.99 51.49
N ARG A 137 -20.51 30.23 51.26
CA ARG A 137 -19.99 31.09 52.36
C ARG A 137 -21.04 31.45 53.39
N THR A 138 -22.34 31.36 53.05
CA THR A 138 -23.48 31.82 53.91
C THR A 138 -24.39 30.69 54.36
N THR A 139 -24.21 29.46 53.88
CA THR A 139 -25.03 28.28 54.21
C THR A 139 -24.17 27.11 54.59
N GLU A 140 -24.78 26.14 55.28
CA GLU A 140 -24.09 24.90 55.66
C GLU A 140 -23.63 24.11 54.43
N THR A 141 -22.50 23.42 54.58
CA THR A 141 -21.95 22.51 53.58
C THR A 141 -22.94 21.39 53.26
N LYS A 142 -23.13 21.11 51.95
CA LYS A 142 -24.04 20.03 51.51
C LYS A 142 -23.21 18.93 50.83
N TRP A 143 -23.43 17.71 51.25
CA TRP A 143 -22.95 16.50 50.59
C TRP A 143 -24.14 15.81 49.94
N ASP A 144 -24.00 15.48 48.63
CA ASP A 144 -25.00 14.78 47.83
C ASP A 144 -24.31 13.60 47.18
N SER A 145 -24.68 12.39 47.59
CA SER A 145 -24.16 11.14 47.04
C SER A 145 -25.33 10.35 46.50
N LYS A 146 -25.29 10.03 45.22
CA LYS A 146 -26.35 9.27 44.54
C LYS A 146 -25.76 8.28 43.53
N TRP A 147 -26.48 7.20 43.35
CA TRP A 147 -26.30 6.34 42.22
C TRP A 147 -27.62 6.04 41.55
N ASP A 148 -27.59 5.86 40.23
CA ASP A 148 -28.74 5.49 39.43
C ASP A 148 -28.34 4.51 38.34
N ILE A 149 -29.19 3.54 38.06
CA ILE A 149 -29.15 2.67 36.90
C ILE A 149 -30.32 3.02 35.99
N THR A 150 -29.99 3.24 34.70
CA THR A 150 -31.00 3.61 33.71
C THR A 150 -30.89 2.67 32.52
N LEU A 151 -32.00 2.11 32.07
CA LEU A 151 -32.16 1.37 30.84
C LEU A 151 -32.95 2.22 29.85
N THR A 152 -32.41 2.51 28.70
CA THR A 152 -33.12 3.15 27.59
C THR A 152 -33.20 2.19 26.43
N GLN A 153 -34.40 1.79 26.02
CA GLN A 153 -34.68 0.89 24.90
C GLN A 153 -35.41 1.65 23.79
N PRO A 154 -34.80 1.92 22.66
CA PRO A 154 -35.47 2.35 21.45
C PRO A 154 -36.48 1.29 20.99
N LEU A 155 -37.68 1.72 20.61
CA LEU A 155 -38.77 0.84 20.14
C LEU A 155 -39.06 0.97 18.65
N LEU A 156 -38.64 2.09 18.02
CA LEU A 156 -38.75 2.34 16.59
C LEU A 156 -37.41 2.74 16.02
N LYS A 157 -37.07 4.03 15.95
CA LYS A 157 -35.79 4.50 15.45
C LYS A 157 -34.66 4.01 16.34
N GLY A 158 -33.66 3.35 15.74
CA GLY A 158 -32.53 2.78 16.49
C GLY A 158 -32.80 1.41 17.13
N ALA A 159 -34.02 0.89 17.01
CA ALA A 159 -34.39 -0.42 17.53
C ALA A 159 -33.99 -1.55 16.62
N GLY A 160 -33.69 -2.70 17.21
CA GLY A 160 -33.42 -3.95 16.51
C GLY A 160 -31.96 -4.25 16.30
N PHE A 161 -31.66 -5.54 16.17
CA PHE A 161 -30.32 -6.07 16.06
C PHE A 161 -29.61 -5.57 14.80
N ASP A 162 -30.29 -5.56 13.65
CA ASP A 162 -29.71 -5.14 12.37
C ASP A 162 -29.24 -3.69 12.36
N VAL A 163 -30.03 -2.80 12.97
CA VAL A 163 -29.71 -1.36 13.07
C VAL A 163 -28.60 -1.13 14.07
N SER A 164 -28.72 -1.71 15.26
CA SER A 164 -27.75 -1.51 16.33
C SER A 164 -26.37 -2.07 16.01
N THR A 165 -26.28 -3.23 15.31
CA THR A 165 -25.02 -3.87 14.92
C THR A 165 -24.49 -3.39 13.57
N ALA A 166 -25.20 -2.51 12.86
CA ALA A 166 -24.84 -2.06 11.52
C ALA A 166 -23.42 -1.47 11.44
N SER A 167 -23.00 -0.68 12.44
CA SER A 167 -21.64 -0.11 12.51
C SER A 167 -20.56 -1.20 12.58
N VAL A 168 -20.76 -2.23 13.39
CA VAL A 168 -19.84 -3.36 13.52
C VAL A 168 -19.81 -4.20 12.23
N ARG A 169 -20.98 -4.45 11.64
CA ARG A 169 -21.09 -5.16 10.36
C ARG A 169 -20.38 -4.41 9.24
N THR A 170 -20.52 -3.09 9.19
CA THR A 170 -19.80 -2.24 8.23
C THR A 170 -18.29 -2.29 8.47
N ALA A 171 -17.84 -2.22 9.72
CA ALA A 171 -16.43 -2.33 10.07
C ALA A 171 -15.84 -3.69 9.64
N ARG A 172 -16.56 -4.79 9.83
CA ARG A 172 -16.15 -6.12 9.36
C ARG A 172 -16.06 -6.22 7.82
N ILE A 173 -16.99 -5.57 7.11
CA ILE A 173 -16.92 -5.49 5.65
C ILE A 173 -15.72 -4.64 5.22
N ASN A 174 -15.49 -3.50 5.87
CA ASN A 174 -14.34 -2.63 5.58
C ASN A 174 -13.01 -3.37 5.83
N GLU A 175 -12.95 -4.19 6.88
CA GLU A 175 -11.78 -5.05 7.13
C GLU A 175 -11.50 -6.00 5.97
N GLN A 176 -12.52 -6.62 5.39
CA GLN A 176 -12.36 -7.46 4.20
C GLN A 176 -11.90 -6.65 2.99
N ILE A 177 -12.41 -5.43 2.79
CA ILE A 177 -11.98 -4.52 1.73
C ILE A 177 -10.51 -4.13 1.93
N ASN A 178 -10.10 -3.85 3.14
CA ASN A 178 -8.73 -3.49 3.48
C ASN A 178 -7.73 -4.63 3.18
N ILE A 179 -8.11 -5.88 3.45
CA ILE A 179 -7.33 -7.07 3.05
C ILE A 179 -7.19 -7.15 1.53
N LEU A 180 -8.28 -6.90 0.78
CA LEU A 180 -8.25 -6.88 -0.68
C LEU A 180 -7.40 -5.73 -1.22
N SER A 181 -7.41 -4.58 -0.57
CA SER A 181 -6.55 -3.43 -0.90
C SER A 181 -5.06 -3.76 -0.71
N LEU A 182 -4.68 -4.41 0.40
CA LEU A 182 -3.31 -4.89 0.59
C LEU A 182 -2.91 -5.87 -0.51
N LYS A 183 -3.80 -6.82 -0.87
CA LYS A 183 -3.57 -7.76 -1.99
C LYS A 183 -3.32 -7.01 -3.29
N SER A 184 -4.12 -5.98 -3.60
CA SER A 184 -3.94 -5.15 -4.79
C SER A 184 -2.58 -4.46 -4.80
N THR A 185 -2.19 -3.84 -3.70
CA THR A 185 -0.88 -3.16 -3.56
C THR A 185 0.28 -4.14 -3.78
N LEU A 186 0.18 -5.36 -3.24
CA LEU A 186 1.18 -6.40 -3.46
C LEU A 186 1.25 -6.81 -4.94
N VAL A 187 0.11 -7.08 -5.58
CA VAL A 187 0.04 -7.44 -7.01
C VAL A 187 0.63 -6.34 -7.89
N ASP A 188 0.27 -5.08 -7.64
CA ASP A 188 0.77 -3.94 -8.41
C ASP A 188 2.28 -3.76 -8.26
N THR A 189 2.79 -3.85 -7.03
CA THR A 189 4.22 -3.73 -6.76
C THR A 189 5.01 -4.89 -7.39
N ILE A 190 4.55 -6.13 -7.24
CA ILE A 190 5.18 -7.31 -7.84
C ILE A 190 5.19 -7.21 -9.35
N THR A 191 4.08 -6.81 -9.98
CA THR A 191 4.01 -6.63 -11.43
C THR A 191 4.98 -5.54 -11.90
N SER A 192 5.13 -4.46 -11.16
CA SER A 192 6.10 -3.40 -11.44
C SER A 192 7.55 -3.90 -11.33
N VAL A 193 7.84 -4.71 -10.33
CA VAL A 193 9.17 -5.34 -10.15
C VAL A 193 9.47 -6.30 -11.29
N ILE A 194 8.51 -7.14 -11.71
CA ILE A 194 8.66 -8.05 -12.85
C ILE A 194 8.99 -7.25 -14.12
N SER A 195 8.25 -6.18 -14.39
CA SER A 195 8.47 -5.32 -15.56
C SER A 195 9.85 -4.65 -15.51
N ALA A 196 10.25 -4.09 -14.36
CA ALA A 196 11.55 -3.45 -14.19
C ALA A 196 12.72 -4.44 -14.33
N TYR A 197 12.59 -5.64 -13.77
CA TYR A 197 13.58 -6.70 -13.93
C TYR A 197 13.75 -7.10 -15.40
N ARG A 198 12.65 -7.29 -16.12
CA ARG A 198 12.68 -7.63 -17.55
C ARG A 198 13.24 -6.51 -18.41
N THR A 199 12.95 -5.25 -18.06
CA THR A 199 13.56 -4.08 -18.70
C THR A 199 15.08 -4.07 -18.48
N PHE A 200 15.54 -4.40 -17.27
CA PHE A 200 16.97 -4.52 -16.99
C PHE A 200 17.60 -5.70 -17.74
N LEU A 201 16.98 -6.87 -17.76
CA LEU A 201 17.42 -8.02 -18.53
C LEU A 201 17.53 -7.68 -20.04
N GLN A 202 16.53 -6.98 -20.57
CA GLN A 202 16.52 -6.50 -21.96
C GLN A 202 17.70 -5.59 -22.24
N ALA A 203 17.96 -4.60 -21.38
CA ALA A 203 19.04 -3.64 -21.54
C ALA A 203 20.42 -4.33 -21.49
N VAL A 204 20.61 -5.30 -20.59
CA VAL A 204 21.85 -6.12 -20.53
C VAL A 204 22.03 -6.95 -21.79
N LYS A 205 20.95 -7.53 -22.35
CA LYS A 205 21.02 -8.28 -23.61
C LYS A 205 21.28 -7.39 -24.83
N GLN A 206 20.71 -6.19 -24.86
CA GLN A 206 21.02 -5.18 -25.89
C GLN A 206 22.50 -4.76 -25.85
N LEU A 207 23.05 -4.57 -24.63
CA LEU A 207 24.49 -4.30 -24.46
C LEU A 207 25.35 -5.43 -25.01
N GLU A 208 24.97 -6.70 -24.80
CA GLU A 208 25.65 -7.86 -25.37
C GLU A 208 25.63 -7.85 -26.90
N ILE A 209 24.48 -7.53 -27.51
CA ILE A 209 24.30 -7.38 -28.95
C ILE A 209 25.21 -6.26 -29.49
N SER A 210 25.24 -5.09 -28.83
CA SER A 210 26.08 -3.95 -29.22
C SER A 210 27.58 -4.28 -29.15
N LYS A 211 28.04 -4.97 -28.09
CA LYS A 211 29.43 -5.45 -27.96
C LYS A 211 29.83 -6.36 -29.11
N LYS A 212 29.00 -7.36 -29.45
CA LYS A 212 29.22 -8.24 -30.57
C LYS A 212 29.18 -7.50 -31.93
N SER A 213 28.35 -6.48 -32.05
CA SER A 213 28.30 -5.63 -33.26
C SER A 213 29.59 -4.84 -33.45
N LEU A 214 30.11 -4.23 -32.39
CA LEU A 214 31.38 -3.50 -32.42
C LEU A 214 32.57 -4.43 -32.73
N GLU A 215 32.58 -5.63 -32.13
CA GLU A 215 33.60 -6.64 -32.41
C GLU A 215 33.66 -6.99 -33.90
N ARG A 216 32.49 -7.29 -34.51
CA ARG A 216 32.41 -7.57 -35.98
C ARG A 216 32.84 -6.38 -36.82
N ALA A 217 32.52 -5.17 -36.45
CA ALA A 217 32.95 -3.96 -37.17
C ALA A 217 34.48 -3.79 -37.10
N LYS A 218 35.10 -4.04 -35.93
CA LYS A 218 36.57 -4.00 -35.77
C LYS A 218 37.26 -5.11 -36.55
N GLU A 219 36.69 -6.32 -36.59
CA GLU A 219 37.16 -7.41 -37.43
C GLU A 219 37.13 -7.04 -38.91
N LEU A 220 36.05 -6.39 -39.39
CA LEU A 220 35.96 -5.96 -40.78
C LEU A 220 37.04 -4.92 -41.14
N VAL A 221 37.35 -3.98 -40.26
CA VAL A 221 38.44 -3.01 -40.43
C VAL A 221 39.78 -3.73 -40.53
N ALA A 222 40.04 -4.74 -39.70
CA ALA A 222 41.28 -5.53 -39.77
C ALA A 222 41.42 -6.27 -41.10
N VAL A 223 40.35 -6.94 -41.54
CA VAL A 223 40.32 -7.63 -42.85
C VAL A 223 40.55 -6.64 -44.01
N ASN A 224 39.94 -5.47 -43.98
CA ASN A 224 40.12 -4.45 -45.00
C ASN A 224 41.54 -3.93 -45.04
N LYS A 225 42.22 -3.72 -43.92
CA LYS A 225 43.63 -3.33 -43.86
C LYS A 225 44.53 -4.37 -44.54
N GLU A 226 44.29 -5.65 -44.33
CA GLU A 226 45.02 -6.74 -44.98
C GLU A 226 44.76 -6.78 -46.50
N LEU A 227 43.51 -6.60 -46.94
CA LEU A 227 43.14 -6.57 -48.36
C LEU A 227 43.76 -5.36 -49.11
N ILE A 228 43.83 -4.22 -48.44
CA ILE A 228 44.48 -3.00 -48.99
C ILE A 228 45.98 -3.21 -49.09
N ALA A 229 46.65 -3.80 -48.07
CA ALA A 229 48.04 -4.12 -48.09
C ALA A 229 48.38 -5.11 -49.21
N ALA A 230 47.47 -6.03 -49.53
CA ALA A 230 47.59 -6.97 -50.65
C ALA A 230 47.23 -6.37 -52.04
N GLY A 231 46.88 -5.08 -52.11
CA GLY A 231 46.43 -4.38 -53.32
C GLY A 231 45.07 -4.82 -53.87
N ARG A 232 44.24 -5.48 -53.09
CA ARG A 232 42.96 -6.07 -53.49
C ARG A 232 41.75 -5.18 -53.17
N LEU A 233 41.93 -4.10 -52.38
CA LEU A 233 40.89 -3.16 -51.98
C LEU A 233 41.42 -1.74 -52.07
N ALA A 234 40.56 -0.78 -52.44
CA ALA A 234 40.91 0.65 -52.49
C ALA A 234 41.03 1.24 -51.08
N ALA A 235 42.03 2.10 -50.81
CA ALA A 235 42.27 2.69 -49.50
C ALA A 235 41.07 3.51 -48.98
N MET A 236 40.25 4.09 -49.88
CA MET A 236 39.04 4.85 -49.50
C MET A 236 37.95 3.99 -48.81
N GLU A 237 37.91 2.69 -49.06
CA GLU A 237 36.97 1.76 -48.42
C GLU A 237 37.21 1.63 -46.88
N LEU A 238 38.46 1.92 -46.44
CA LEU A 238 38.79 1.92 -45.02
C LEU A 238 38.05 3.03 -44.28
N VAL A 239 37.89 4.21 -44.87
CA VAL A 239 37.20 5.35 -44.25
C VAL A 239 35.75 4.99 -43.89
N GLN A 240 35.06 4.25 -44.79
CA GLN A 240 33.68 3.82 -44.55
C GLN A 240 33.60 2.84 -43.37
N THR A 241 34.50 1.89 -43.27
CA THR A 241 34.45 0.89 -42.19
C THR A 241 34.94 1.47 -40.86
N GLU A 242 35.88 2.42 -40.86
CA GLU A 242 36.27 3.16 -39.64
C GLU A 242 35.17 4.07 -39.15
N ALA A 243 34.37 4.71 -40.03
CA ALA A 243 33.18 5.46 -39.68
C ALA A 243 32.11 4.56 -39.05
N ASP A 244 31.92 3.33 -39.55
CA ASP A 244 30.99 2.36 -38.93
C ASP A 244 31.46 1.94 -37.53
N VAL A 245 32.77 1.69 -37.32
CA VAL A 245 33.31 1.42 -35.97
C VAL A 245 33.00 2.57 -35.00
N ALA A 246 33.24 3.82 -35.41
CA ALA A 246 32.92 4.99 -34.56
C ALA A 246 31.44 5.07 -34.21
N SER A 247 30.55 4.74 -35.16
CA SER A 247 29.11 4.63 -34.91
C SER A 247 28.77 3.52 -33.89
N LYS A 248 29.39 2.35 -34.01
CA LYS A 248 29.19 1.22 -33.08
C LYS A 248 29.74 1.51 -31.67
N GLU A 249 30.83 2.27 -31.57
CA GLU A 249 31.35 2.73 -30.27
C GLU A 249 30.38 3.70 -29.60
N PHE A 250 29.79 4.61 -30.36
CA PHE A 250 28.73 5.50 -29.84
C PHE A 250 27.50 4.71 -29.38
N ASP A 251 27.01 3.74 -30.18
CA ASP A 251 25.87 2.88 -29.82
C ASP A 251 26.19 2.06 -28.56
N LEU A 252 27.42 1.59 -28.39
CA LEU A 252 27.84 0.88 -27.19
C LEU A 252 27.74 1.74 -25.94
N LEU A 253 28.28 2.97 -25.96
CA LEU A 253 28.16 3.91 -24.83
C LEU A 253 26.73 4.20 -24.48
N GLN A 254 25.84 4.36 -25.47
CA GLN A 254 24.43 4.59 -25.24
C GLN A 254 23.73 3.38 -24.57
N THR A 255 24.05 2.15 -25.01
CA THR A 255 23.48 0.94 -24.41
C THR A 255 24.05 0.66 -23.03
N GLU A 256 25.31 0.99 -22.73
CA GLU A 256 25.90 0.93 -21.39
C GLU A 256 25.15 1.85 -20.42
N ASN A 257 24.92 3.10 -20.82
CA ASN A 257 24.15 4.05 -20.02
C ASN A 257 22.70 3.57 -19.80
N SER A 258 22.07 2.97 -20.83
CA SER A 258 20.71 2.44 -20.72
C SER A 258 20.63 1.24 -19.77
N ALA A 259 21.63 0.37 -19.78
CA ALA A 259 21.73 -0.78 -18.87
C ALA A 259 21.90 -0.32 -17.41
N ASP A 260 22.75 0.71 -17.17
CA ASP A 260 22.92 1.26 -15.83
C ASP A 260 21.66 1.97 -15.32
N ALA A 261 20.98 2.74 -16.18
CA ALA A 261 19.72 3.37 -15.83
C ALA A 261 18.62 2.36 -15.48
N ALA A 262 18.52 1.26 -16.23
CA ALA A 262 17.58 0.17 -15.93
C ALA A 262 17.95 -0.55 -14.62
N ARG A 263 19.23 -0.77 -14.34
CA ARG A 263 19.74 -1.30 -13.07
C ARG A 263 19.33 -0.43 -11.89
N LEU A 264 19.57 0.88 -11.98
CA LEU A 264 19.21 1.84 -10.92
C LEU A 264 17.71 1.91 -10.70
N SER A 265 16.91 1.80 -11.76
CA SER A 265 15.44 1.76 -11.67
C SER A 265 14.95 0.53 -10.89
N LEU A 266 15.58 -0.63 -11.15
CA LEU A 266 15.28 -1.86 -10.40
C LEU A 266 15.71 -1.73 -8.92
N ILE A 267 16.92 -1.26 -8.65
CA ILE A 267 17.45 -1.02 -7.29
C ILE A 267 16.50 -0.13 -6.49
N LYS A 268 15.97 0.94 -7.09
CA LYS A 268 15.00 1.84 -6.46
C LYS A 268 13.71 1.10 -6.03
N LEU A 269 13.21 0.18 -6.86
CA LEU A 269 12.04 -0.62 -6.52
C LEU A 269 12.31 -1.66 -5.43
N LEU A 270 13.53 -2.18 -5.39
CA LEU A 270 13.97 -3.16 -4.39
C LEU A 270 14.32 -2.54 -3.05
N ASP A 271 14.49 -1.22 -2.98
CA ASP A 271 14.94 -0.48 -1.80
C ASP A 271 16.22 -1.09 -1.17
N ILE A 272 17.22 -1.33 -2.02
CA ILE A 272 18.55 -1.81 -1.64
C ILE A 272 19.62 -0.75 -1.90
N ASP A 273 20.83 -0.96 -1.37
CA ASP A 273 21.93 -0.03 -1.58
C ASP A 273 22.21 0.19 -3.09
N LYS A 274 22.25 1.46 -3.50
CA LYS A 274 22.49 1.91 -4.88
C LYS A 274 23.85 1.46 -5.44
N HIS A 275 24.80 1.15 -4.57
CA HIS A 275 26.14 0.68 -4.96
C HIS A 275 26.21 -0.83 -5.19
N THR A 276 25.13 -1.57 -4.93
CA THR A 276 25.08 -3.02 -5.17
C THR A 276 25.16 -3.30 -6.66
N GLY A 277 26.17 -4.08 -7.07
CA GLY A 277 26.26 -4.65 -8.40
C GLY A 277 25.24 -5.76 -8.56
N ILE A 278 24.31 -5.64 -9.51
CA ILE A 278 23.36 -6.71 -9.82
C ILE A 278 23.47 -7.12 -11.28
N VAL A 279 23.31 -8.42 -11.53
CA VAL A 279 23.26 -9.00 -12.88
C VAL A 279 22.05 -9.92 -12.95
N PRO A 280 21.24 -9.84 -14.02
CA PRO A 280 20.09 -10.73 -14.19
C PRO A 280 20.55 -12.14 -14.55
N ALA A 281 20.13 -13.14 -13.75
CA ALA A 281 20.51 -14.55 -13.92
C ALA A 281 19.45 -15.38 -14.69
N GLU A 282 18.34 -14.77 -15.12
CA GLU A 282 17.24 -15.49 -15.77
C GLU A 282 17.59 -15.94 -17.18
N LYS A 283 17.36 -17.23 -17.45
CA LYS A 283 17.31 -17.73 -18.84
C LYS A 283 15.90 -17.47 -19.39
N ILE A 284 15.85 -16.77 -20.50
CA ILE A 284 14.59 -16.50 -21.19
C ILE A 284 14.04 -17.83 -21.73
N VAL A 285 12.92 -18.29 -21.17
CA VAL A 285 12.21 -19.48 -21.65
C VAL A 285 10.80 -19.04 -22.10
N ILE A 286 10.43 -19.41 -23.32
CA ILE A 286 9.13 -19.11 -23.88
C ILE A 286 8.25 -20.35 -23.71
N GLU A 287 7.35 -20.29 -22.72
CA GLU A 287 6.33 -21.32 -22.51
C GLU A 287 5.01 -20.86 -23.14
N PRO A 288 4.46 -21.61 -24.10
CA PRO A 288 3.14 -21.30 -24.64
C PRO A 288 2.06 -21.49 -23.56
N VAL A 289 1.28 -20.45 -23.31
CA VAL A 289 0.14 -20.51 -22.38
C VAL A 289 -1.07 -21.08 -23.10
N SER A 290 -1.76 -22.08 -22.49
CA SER A 290 -3.04 -22.57 -22.98
C SER A 290 -4.12 -21.52 -22.70
N LEU A 291 -4.66 -20.92 -23.75
CA LEU A 291 -5.60 -19.81 -23.67
C LEU A 291 -7.04 -20.34 -23.74
N ASN A 292 -7.77 -20.26 -22.62
CA ASN A 292 -9.19 -20.59 -22.55
C ASN A 292 -9.94 -19.39 -21.93
N TYR A 293 -10.62 -18.62 -22.75
CA TYR A 293 -11.33 -17.41 -22.34
C TYR A 293 -12.35 -17.64 -21.22
N GLU A 294 -13.20 -18.67 -21.32
CA GLU A 294 -14.26 -18.93 -20.34
C GLU A 294 -13.69 -19.30 -18.96
N GLN A 295 -12.60 -20.07 -18.94
CA GLN A 295 -11.90 -20.39 -17.70
C GLN A 295 -11.26 -19.15 -17.09
N PHE A 296 -10.63 -18.32 -17.91
CA PHE A 296 -9.99 -17.09 -17.46
C PHE A 296 -11.00 -16.06 -16.94
N LYS A 297 -12.14 -15.91 -17.61
CA LYS A 297 -13.24 -15.07 -17.15
C LYS A 297 -13.73 -15.50 -15.76
N ALA A 298 -13.99 -16.80 -15.58
CA ALA A 298 -14.42 -17.34 -14.28
C ALA A 298 -13.35 -17.12 -13.18
N LEU A 299 -12.07 -17.29 -13.54
CA LEU A 299 -10.94 -17.07 -12.64
C LEU A 299 -10.83 -15.60 -12.21
N ALA A 300 -10.98 -14.66 -13.15
CA ALA A 300 -10.95 -13.23 -12.89
C ALA A 300 -12.04 -12.82 -11.89
N PHE A 301 -13.28 -13.23 -12.09
CA PHE A 301 -14.38 -12.93 -11.16
C PHE A 301 -14.18 -13.55 -9.77
N ARG A 302 -13.46 -14.65 -9.67
CA ARG A 302 -13.17 -15.29 -8.39
C ARG A 302 -12.05 -14.59 -7.62
N ASN A 303 -11.03 -14.07 -8.30
CA ASN A 303 -9.77 -13.69 -7.68
C ASN A 303 -9.50 -12.17 -7.70
N ARG A 304 -10.11 -11.41 -8.61
CA ARG A 304 -9.85 -9.96 -8.72
C ARG A 304 -10.31 -9.21 -7.48
N THR A 305 -9.38 -8.50 -6.90
CA THR A 305 -9.59 -7.74 -5.66
C THR A 305 -10.58 -6.59 -5.83
N ASP A 306 -10.58 -5.90 -6.98
CA ASP A 306 -11.48 -4.81 -7.30
C ASP A 306 -12.94 -5.30 -7.44
N TYR A 307 -13.16 -6.45 -8.10
CA TYR A 307 -14.49 -7.06 -8.22
C TYR A 307 -15.04 -7.48 -6.86
N LEU A 308 -14.22 -8.18 -6.06
CA LEU A 308 -14.60 -8.60 -4.71
C LEU A 308 -14.87 -7.40 -3.79
N SER A 309 -14.07 -6.34 -3.87
CA SER A 309 -14.28 -5.10 -3.14
C SER A 309 -15.58 -4.40 -3.54
N SER A 310 -15.94 -4.42 -4.83
CA SER A 310 -17.20 -3.83 -5.31
C SER A 310 -18.43 -4.57 -4.77
N LEU A 311 -18.37 -5.92 -4.66
CA LEU A 311 -19.43 -6.72 -4.03
C LEU A 311 -19.59 -6.38 -2.54
N LEU A 312 -18.48 -6.16 -1.83
CA LEU A 312 -18.49 -5.74 -0.43
C LEU A 312 -19.03 -4.31 -0.28
N SER A 313 -18.67 -3.40 -1.18
CA SER A 313 -19.19 -2.04 -1.23
C SER A 313 -20.70 -2.00 -1.46
N LEU A 314 -21.25 -2.88 -2.29
CA LEU A 314 -22.69 -3.05 -2.44
C LEU A 314 -23.38 -3.45 -1.12
N LYS A 315 -22.75 -4.37 -0.35
CA LYS A 315 -23.28 -4.75 0.96
C LYS A 315 -23.30 -3.55 1.94
N THR A 316 -22.24 -2.75 1.94
CA THR A 316 -22.17 -1.52 2.75
C THR A 316 -23.23 -0.51 2.33
N ALA A 317 -23.45 -0.30 1.03
CA ALA A 317 -24.49 0.60 0.53
C ALA A 317 -25.90 0.15 0.95
N LYS A 318 -26.19 -1.18 0.92
CA LYS A 318 -27.45 -1.75 1.43
C LYS A 318 -27.65 -1.50 2.94
N ILE A 319 -26.59 -1.65 3.73
CA ILE A 319 -26.63 -1.33 5.17
C ILE A 319 -26.89 0.17 5.36
N SER A 320 -26.27 1.04 4.58
CA SER A 320 -26.47 2.48 4.65
C SER A 320 -27.92 2.89 4.30
N LEU A 321 -28.53 2.25 3.30
CA LEU A 321 -29.93 2.46 2.96
C LEU A 321 -30.85 2.01 4.09
N MET A 322 -30.64 0.81 4.65
CA MET A 322 -31.40 0.31 5.80
C MET A 322 -31.34 1.27 7.01
N LEU A 323 -30.14 1.81 7.31
CA LEU A 323 -29.98 2.81 8.37
C LEU A 323 -30.73 4.12 8.07
N ALA A 324 -30.68 4.57 6.81
CA ALA A 324 -31.37 5.78 6.38
C ALA A 324 -32.90 5.61 6.43
N GLU A 325 -33.42 4.43 6.11
CA GLU A 325 -34.82 4.06 6.27
C GLU A 325 -35.24 4.07 7.76
N ASN A 326 -34.43 3.46 8.60
CA ASN A 326 -34.70 3.48 10.07
C ASN A 326 -34.64 4.88 10.64
N ASN A 327 -33.74 5.76 10.17
CA ASN A 327 -33.64 7.14 10.64
C ASN A 327 -34.87 7.99 10.31
N LYS A 328 -35.71 7.58 9.37
CA LYS A 328 -37.00 8.23 9.07
C LYS A 328 -38.11 7.88 10.08
N LEU A 329 -37.92 6.82 10.85
CA LEU A 329 -38.91 6.43 11.87
C LEU A 329 -38.97 7.44 12.99
N TRP A 330 -40.08 7.50 13.65
CA TRP A 330 -40.25 8.31 14.88
C TRP A 330 -39.36 7.76 15.99
N ASP A 331 -38.86 8.63 16.83
CA ASP A 331 -38.06 8.22 17.98
C ASP A 331 -39.00 7.92 19.15
N LEU A 332 -39.33 6.65 19.32
CA LEU A 332 -40.08 6.12 20.47
C LEU A 332 -39.11 5.29 21.31
N SER A 333 -38.90 5.71 22.54
CA SER A 333 -38.06 5.03 23.52
C SER A 333 -38.76 4.76 24.84
N LEU A 334 -38.50 3.60 25.42
CA LEU A 334 -38.81 3.25 26.79
C LEU A 334 -37.60 3.54 27.66
N THR A 335 -37.77 4.35 28.68
CA THR A 335 -36.73 4.60 29.69
C THR A 335 -37.24 4.11 31.04
N THR A 336 -36.46 3.30 31.72
CA THR A 336 -36.71 2.86 33.09
C THR A 336 -35.46 3.06 33.93
N GLY A 337 -35.62 3.46 35.17
CA GLY A 337 -34.49 3.71 36.05
C GLY A 337 -34.82 3.47 37.50
N TYR A 338 -33.80 3.15 38.25
CA TYR A 338 -33.84 3.08 39.71
C TYR A 338 -32.57 3.74 40.27
N GLY A 339 -32.72 4.50 41.35
CA GLY A 339 -31.59 5.16 41.99
C GLY A 339 -31.84 5.42 43.47
N GLU A 340 -30.75 5.53 44.20
CA GLU A 340 -30.76 5.91 45.62
C GLU A 340 -29.80 7.09 45.81
N GLY A 341 -30.19 7.99 46.69
CA GLY A 341 -29.41 9.16 47.04
C GLY A 341 -29.39 9.42 48.54
N HIS A 342 -28.30 10.01 49.01
CA HIS A 342 -28.11 10.43 50.39
C HIS A 342 -27.64 11.89 50.38
N ILE A 343 -28.34 12.73 51.09
CA ILE A 343 -28.00 14.15 51.23
C ILE A 343 -27.71 14.41 52.73
N LYS A 344 -26.53 14.96 53.02
CA LYS A 344 -26.14 15.43 54.36
C LYS A 344 -25.92 16.94 54.31
N GLN A 345 -26.57 17.70 55.19
CA GLN A 345 -26.44 19.14 55.27
C GLN A 345 -25.83 19.53 56.62
N GLY A 346 -24.70 20.24 56.60
CA GLY A 346 -23.89 20.52 57.79
C GLY A 346 -23.03 19.34 58.27
N GLU A 347 -22.04 19.61 59.16
CA GLU A 347 -21.20 18.58 59.72
C GLU A 347 -21.94 17.63 60.66
N ASP A 348 -22.85 18.18 61.45
CA ASP A 348 -23.70 17.46 62.45
C ASP A 348 -25.09 17.09 61.90
N GLY A 349 -25.38 17.40 60.65
CA GLY A 349 -26.68 17.16 60.04
C GLY A 349 -27.02 15.67 59.85
N THR A 350 -28.28 15.32 60.03
CA THR A 350 -28.79 13.99 59.72
C THR A 350 -28.80 13.74 58.21
N ALA A 351 -28.30 12.58 57.78
CA ALA A 351 -28.38 12.17 56.37
C ALA A 351 -29.83 11.79 56.03
N SER A 352 -30.37 12.40 54.99
CA SER A 352 -31.66 12.02 54.41
C SER A 352 -31.46 11.12 53.21
N GLY A 353 -32.03 9.93 53.22
CA GLY A 353 -32.01 8.98 52.10
C GLY A 353 -33.23 9.15 51.21
N SER A 354 -33.02 9.01 49.88
CA SER A 354 -34.10 8.98 48.91
C SER A 354 -33.97 7.76 48.01
N LYS A 355 -35.09 7.15 47.62
CA LYS A 355 -35.16 6.06 46.64
C LYS A 355 -36.10 6.51 45.54
N ASN A 356 -35.61 6.41 44.30
CA ASN A 356 -36.38 6.83 43.14
C ASN A 356 -36.45 5.67 42.14
N TRP A 357 -37.61 5.47 41.58
CA TRP A 357 -37.78 4.66 40.39
C TRP A 357 -38.60 5.44 39.38
N ASN A 358 -38.30 5.24 38.10
CA ASN A 358 -39.05 5.87 37.02
C ASN A 358 -39.19 4.89 35.84
N ALA A 359 -40.34 4.97 35.19
CA ALA A 359 -40.58 4.33 33.92
C ALA A 359 -41.37 5.29 33.04
N GLY A 360 -40.94 5.46 31.80
CA GLY A 360 -41.58 6.41 30.90
C GLY A 360 -41.40 6.05 29.44
N LEU A 361 -42.40 6.44 28.64
CA LEU A 361 -42.32 6.40 27.19
C LEU A 361 -42.11 7.82 26.66
N LYS A 362 -41.11 7.99 25.82
CA LYS A 362 -40.82 9.26 25.15
C LYS A 362 -41.00 9.07 23.65
N LEU A 363 -41.90 9.86 23.05
CA LEU A 363 -42.13 9.93 21.62
C LEU A 363 -41.67 11.28 21.08
N THR A 364 -40.73 11.29 20.14
CA THR A 364 -40.30 12.49 19.42
C THR A 364 -40.65 12.34 17.94
N ILE A 365 -41.47 13.26 17.43
CA ILE A 365 -41.94 13.27 16.05
C ILE A 365 -41.32 14.49 15.34
N PRO A 366 -40.39 14.31 14.39
CA PRO A 366 -39.84 15.41 13.61
C PRO A 366 -40.87 15.86 12.55
N PHE A 367 -41.38 17.10 12.70
CA PHE A 367 -42.27 17.69 11.70
C PHE A 367 -41.46 18.43 10.62
N ARG A 368 -41.74 18.12 9.33
CA ARG A 368 -41.15 18.81 8.15
C ARG A 368 -39.64 18.79 8.14
N ASP A 369 -39.03 17.76 8.70
CA ASP A 369 -37.57 17.58 8.63
C ASP A 369 -37.16 16.98 7.28
N LEU A 370 -36.79 17.85 6.32
CA LEU A 370 -36.32 17.46 4.99
C LEU A 370 -34.94 16.79 5.03
N THR A 371 -34.18 16.93 6.12
CA THR A 371 -32.85 16.31 6.24
C THR A 371 -32.94 14.79 6.30
N LEU A 372 -33.99 14.25 6.92
CA LEU A 372 -34.28 12.81 6.97
C LEU A 372 -34.61 12.25 5.57
N GLN A 373 -35.41 13.03 4.79
CA GLN A 373 -35.73 12.65 3.42
C GLN A 373 -34.49 12.73 2.51
N GLN A 374 -33.69 13.79 2.67
CA GLN A 374 -32.42 13.94 1.97
C GLN A 374 -31.46 12.78 2.29
N GLY A 375 -31.31 12.39 3.57
CA GLY A 375 -30.50 11.26 4.00
C GLY A 375 -30.92 9.95 3.33
N TYR A 376 -32.22 9.68 3.30
CA TYR A 376 -32.77 8.50 2.63
C TYR A 376 -32.53 8.53 1.11
N LEU A 377 -32.83 9.67 0.46
CA LEU A 377 -32.61 9.82 -0.97
C LEU A 377 -31.13 9.65 -1.35
N SER A 378 -30.25 10.25 -0.55
CA SER A 378 -28.79 10.10 -0.74
C SER A 378 -28.32 8.67 -0.61
N ALA A 379 -28.82 7.93 0.39
CA ALA A 379 -28.46 6.53 0.56
C ALA A 379 -29.03 5.64 -0.55
N LYS A 380 -30.26 5.91 -1.02
CA LYS A 380 -30.86 5.19 -2.16
C LYS A 380 -30.07 5.42 -3.44
N ILE A 381 -29.79 6.69 -3.78
CA ILE A 381 -28.96 7.04 -4.95
C ILE A 381 -27.56 6.45 -4.80
N GLY A 382 -27.01 6.40 -3.56
CA GLY A 382 -25.73 5.76 -3.27
C GLY A 382 -25.71 4.28 -3.63
N LEU A 383 -26.79 3.55 -3.30
CA LEU A 383 -26.94 2.13 -3.68
C LEU A 383 -27.08 1.98 -5.19
N ASP A 384 -27.95 2.76 -5.84
CA ASP A 384 -28.15 2.71 -7.29
C ASP A 384 -26.81 2.96 -8.04
N LYS A 385 -26.03 3.95 -7.60
CA LYS A 385 -24.69 4.23 -8.14
C LYS A 385 -23.72 3.07 -7.91
N ALA A 386 -23.75 2.43 -6.75
CA ALA A 386 -22.90 1.29 -6.45
C ALA A 386 -23.25 0.10 -7.36
N GLU A 387 -24.53 -0.14 -7.64
CA GLU A 387 -25.00 -1.18 -8.57
C GLU A 387 -24.56 -0.89 -10.02
N LEU A 388 -24.73 0.35 -10.49
CA LEU A 388 -24.26 0.76 -11.81
C LEU A 388 -22.74 0.61 -11.96
N ASN A 389 -21.96 1.02 -10.95
CA ASN A 389 -20.51 0.89 -10.96
C ASN A 389 -20.07 -0.58 -10.94
N HIS A 390 -20.74 -1.42 -10.15
CA HIS A 390 -20.47 -2.86 -10.14
C HIS A 390 -20.74 -3.53 -11.49
N ASN A 391 -21.87 -3.21 -12.14
CA ASN A 391 -22.19 -3.74 -13.47
C ASN A 391 -21.17 -3.27 -14.51
N LYS A 392 -20.83 -1.97 -14.52
CA LYS A 392 -19.78 -1.43 -15.38
C LYS A 392 -18.43 -2.12 -15.15
N LEU A 393 -18.05 -2.35 -13.90
CA LEU A 393 -16.79 -3.05 -13.56
C LEU A 393 -16.81 -4.49 -14.10
N ARG A 394 -17.95 -5.20 -13.96
CA ARG A 394 -18.10 -6.55 -14.50
C ARG A 394 -17.88 -6.58 -16.00
N ASP A 395 -18.53 -5.66 -16.73
CA ASP A 395 -18.42 -5.60 -18.19
C ASP A 395 -16.99 -5.22 -18.62
N ASN A 396 -16.35 -4.30 -17.90
CA ASN A 396 -14.95 -3.94 -18.13
C ASN A 396 -14.00 -5.13 -17.92
N ILE A 397 -14.21 -5.93 -16.87
CA ILE A 397 -13.40 -7.13 -16.60
C ILE A 397 -13.49 -8.12 -17.75
N GLU A 398 -14.68 -8.33 -18.31
CA GLU A 398 -14.86 -9.22 -19.48
C GLU A 398 -14.03 -8.74 -20.67
N ILE A 399 -14.08 -7.43 -20.96
CA ILE A 399 -13.30 -6.81 -22.04
C ILE A 399 -11.79 -6.92 -21.74
N GLU A 400 -11.35 -6.58 -20.53
CA GLU A 400 -9.94 -6.65 -20.13
C GLU A 400 -9.37 -8.06 -20.24
N VAL A 401 -10.12 -9.08 -19.84
CA VAL A 401 -9.71 -10.50 -19.98
C VAL A 401 -9.60 -10.87 -21.45
N GLN A 402 -10.56 -10.47 -22.28
CA GLN A 402 -10.53 -10.75 -23.71
C GLN A 402 -9.34 -10.08 -24.40
N ASP A 403 -9.07 -8.82 -24.06
CA ASP A 403 -7.95 -8.07 -24.60
C ASP A 403 -6.60 -8.65 -24.15
N ALA A 404 -6.46 -9.03 -22.88
CA ALA A 404 -5.25 -9.65 -22.37
C ALA A 404 -4.96 -11.00 -23.04
N VAL A 405 -5.98 -11.84 -23.25
CA VAL A 405 -5.84 -13.13 -23.96
C VAL A 405 -5.39 -12.89 -25.40
N ARG A 406 -6.04 -11.96 -26.11
CA ARG A 406 -5.68 -11.60 -27.48
C ARG A 406 -4.25 -11.05 -27.57
N ASP A 407 -3.85 -10.20 -26.62
CA ASP A 407 -2.50 -9.62 -26.60
C ASP A 407 -1.42 -10.70 -26.43
N VAL A 408 -1.61 -11.65 -25.51
CA VAL A 408 -0.69 -12.77 -25.32
C VAL A 408 -0.58 -13.61 -26.59
N GLU A 409 -1.68 -13.91 -27.27
CA GLU A 409 -1.67 -14.68 -28.53
C GLU A 409 -0.92 -13.94 -29.64
N MET A 410 -1.19 -12.65 -29.79
CA MET A 410 -0.54 -11.80 -30.81
C MET A 410 0.95 -11.66 -30.55
N LYS A 411 1.35 -11.43 -29.28
CA LYS A 411 2.77 -11.34 -28.91
C LYS A 411 3.52 -12.64 -29.14
N LEU A 412 2.91 -13.79 -28.87
CA LEU A 412 3.51 -15.09 -29.17
C LEU A 412 3.76 -15.28 -30.69
N LYS A 413 2.81 -14.84 -31.53
CA LYS A 413 2.99 -14.87 -32.98
C LYS A 413 4.12 -13.92 -33.41
N GLN A 414 4.21 -12.73 -32.82
CA GLN A 414 5.30 -11.78 -33.07
C GLN A 414 6.67 -12.35 -32.71
N VAL A 415 6.78 -13.06 -31.56
CA VAL A 415 8.02 -13.75 -31.17
C VAL A 415 8.48 -14.71 -32.26
N LYS A 416 7.60 -15.62 -32.71
CA LYS A 416 7.95 -16.61 -33.75
C LYS A 416 8.45 -15.96 -35.06
N LEU A 417 7.81 -14.88 -35.49
CA LEU A 417 8.23 -14.14 -36.69
C LEU A 417 9.55 -13.41 -36.49
N ALA A 418 9.77 -12.82 -35.30
CA ALA A 418 11.02 -12.12 -34.98
C ALA A 418 12.19 -13.10 -34.86
N GLU A 419 12.02 -14.26 -34.22
CA GLU A 419 13.01 -15.36 -34.19
C GLU A 419 13.39 -15.81 -35.61
N GLN A 420 12.39 -16.02 -36.49
CA GLN A 420 12.63 -16.39 -37.86
C GLN A 420 13.40 -15.31 -38.61
N SER A 421 13.05 -14.03 -38.44
CA SER A 421 13.73 -12.89 -39.06
C SER A 421 15.19 -12.79 -38.61
N SER A 422 15.44 -12.90 -37.30
CA SER A 422 16.80 -12.83 -36.74
C SER A 422 17.67 -13.99 -37.26
N ARG A 423 17.14 -15.22 -37.28
CA ARG A 423 17.84 -16.38 -37.81
C ARG A 423 18.21 -16.21 -39.31
N LEU A 424 17.23 -15.75 -40.13
CA LEU A 424 17.46 -15.53 -41.56
C LEU A 424 18.44 -14.38 -41.81
N SER A 425 18.42 -13.30 -41.03
CA SER A 425 19.39 -12.21 -41.11
C SER A 425 20.79 -12.68 -40.75
N GLY A 426 20.92 -13.57 -39.76
CA GLY A 426 22.20 -14.20 -39.44
C GLY A 426 22.74 -15.06 -40.57
N GLN A 427 21.91 -15.88 -41.24
CA GLN A 427 22.29 -16.68 -42.41
C GLN A 427 22.68 -15.78 -43.59
N LYS A 428 21.89 -14.71 -43.84
CA LYS A 428 22.20 -13.73 -44.91
C LYS A 428 23.57 -13.09 -44.70
N LEU A 429 23.89 -12.66 -43.46
CA LEU A 429 25.20 -12.10 -43.13
C LEU A 429 26.32 -13.13 -43.31
N SER A 430 26.13 -14.37 -42.85
CA SER A 430 27.12 -15.45 -43.03
C SER A 430 27.45 -15.70 -44.50
N ILE A 431 26.43 -15.82 -45.36
CA ILE A 431 26.60 -16.00 -46.81
C ILE A 431 27.36 -14.80 -47.42
N GLU A 432 27.04 -13.57 -47.01
CA GLU A 432 27.67 -12.39 -47.56
C GLU A 432 29.14 -12.25 -47.10
N THR A 433 29.45 -12.68 -45.88
CA THR A 433 30.80 -12.74 -45.36
C THR A 433 31.68 -13.71 -46.21
N GLU A 434 31.15 -14.87 -46.61
CA GLU A 434 31.86 -15.79 -47.48
C GLU A 434 32.06 -15.23 -48.91
N LYS A 435 31.04 -14.51 -49.46
CA LYS A 435 31.18 -13.81 -50.73
C LYS A 435 32.24 -12.71 -50.67
N MET A 436 32.32 -11.97 -49.56
CA MET A 436 33.33 -10.93 -49.34
C MET A 436 34.74 -11.53 -49.35
N LYS A 437 34.96 -12.66 -48.66
CA LYS A 437 36.21 -13.38 -48.67
C LYS A 437 36.63 -13.83 -50.09
N ALA A 438 35.61 -14.18 -50.92
CA ALA A 438 35.80 -14.56 -52.30
C ALA A 438 35.93 -13.35 -53.27
N GLY A 439 35.92 -12.12 -52.79
CA GLY A 439 35.98 -10.89 -53.58
C GLY A 439 34.71 -10.60 -54.39
N ARG A 440 33.55 -11.17 -54.00
CA ARG A 440 32.24 -11.05 -54.71
C ARG A 440 31.24 -10.22 -53.98
N SER A 441 31.66 -9.43 -52.98
CA SER A 441 30.78 -8.51 -52.21
C SER A 441 31.51 -7.19 -51.97
N SER A 442 30.75 -6.19 -51.50
CA SER A 442 31.25 -4.87 -51.11
C SER A 442 31.14 -4.64 -49.60
N ASN A 443 31.99 -3.76 -49.05
CA ASN A 443 31.91 -3.34 -47.65
C ASN A 443 30.55 -2.76 -47.33
N PHE A 444 29.96 -1.97 -48.24
CA PHE A 444 28.62 -1.38 -48.06
C PHE A 444 27.55 -2.46 -47.79
N GLN A 445 27.57 -3.53 -48.58
CA GLN A 445 26.60 -4.61 -48.46
C GLN A 445 26.79 -5.41 -47.15
N LEU A 446 28.05 -5.66 -46.77
CA LEU A 446 28.36 -6.36 -45.52
C LEU A 446 27.94 -5.55 -44.30
N VAL A 447 28.28 -4.25 -44.25
CA VAL A 447 27.84 -3.32 -43.17
C VAL A 447 26.32 -3.24 -43.09
N THR A 448 25.63 -3.16 -44.25
CA THR A 448 24.17 -3.18 -44.30
C THR A 448 23.59 -4.45 -43.64
N PHE A 449 24.13 -5.63 -43.99
CA PHE A 449 23.64 -6.90 -43.44
C PHE A 449 24.02 -7.09 -41.97
N GLN A 450 25.16 -6.54 -41.53
CA GLN A 450 25.46 -6.46 -40.07
C GLN A 450 24.43 -5.62 -39.31
N ASN A 451 24.04 -4.48 -39.86
CA ASN A 451 23.00 -3.62 -39.28
C ASN A 451 21.64 -4.29 -39.32
N ASP A 452 21.26 -4.96 -40.43
CA ASP A 452 20.01 -5.75 -40.51
C ASP A 452 19.97 -6.83 -39.42
N LEU A 453 21.07 -7.52 -39.16
CA LEU A 453 21.15 -8.54 -38.10
C LEU A 453 20.97 -7.93 -36.72
N VAL A 454 21.66 -6.82 -36.41
CA VAL A 454 21.53 -6.12 -35.13
C VAL A 454 20.05 -5.69 -34.89
N ASN A 455 19.44 -5.12 -35.93
CA ASN A 455 18.03 -4.71 -35.87
C ASN A 455 17.10 -5.92 -35.66
N ALA A 456 17.33 -7.03 -36.36
CA ALA A 456 16.56 -8.25 -36.23
C ALA A 456 16.71 -8.89 -34.83
N GLN A 457 17.91 -8.92 -34.27
CA GLN A 457 18.18 -9.40 -32.91
C GLN A 457 17.52 -8.52 -31.84
N ASN A 458 17.56 -7.20 -31.99
CA ASN A 458 16.86 -6.28 -31.08
C ASN A 458 15.35 -6.45 -31.17
N ASN A 459 14.80 -6.64 -32.39
CA ASN A 459 13.36 -6.88 -32.58
C ASN A 459 12.93 -8.22 -31.95
N GLU A 460 13.73 -9.27 -32.08
CA GLU A 460 13.52 -10.56 -31.43
C GLU A 460 13.49 -10.40 -29.91
N LEU A 461 14.53 -9.78 -29.34
CA LEU A 461 14.59 -9.52 -27.89
C LEU A 461 13.39 -8.72 -27.40
N ASN A 462 13.03 -7.65 -28.12
CA ASN A 462 11.86 -6.82 -27.79
C ASN A 462 10.55 -7.64 -27.85
N ALA A 463 10.38 -8.48 -28.88
CA ALA A 463 9.20 -9.32 -29.00
C ALA A 463 9.08 -10.31 -27.84
N VAL A 464 10.19 -10.94 -27.45
CA VAL A 464 10.24 -11.89 -26.33
C VAL A 464 9.91 -11.21 -25.01
N ILE A 465 10.53 -10.08 -24.70
CA ILE A 465 10.25 -9.33 -23.47
C ILE A 465 8.78 -8.85 -23.43
N ASN A 466 8.26 -8.36 -24.56
CA ASN A 466 6.87 -7.95 -24.67
C ASN A 466 5.89 -9.12 -24.44
N TYR A 467 6.20 -10.32 -24.97
CA TYR A 467 5.42 -11.52 -24.71
C TYR A 467 5.41 -11.87 -23.22
N LEU A 468 6.57 -11.94 -22.59
CA LEU A 468 6.67 -12.22 -21.16
C LEU A 468 5.91 -11.20 -20.31
N ASN A 469 5.98 -9.92 -20.66
CA ASN A 469 5.23 -8.86 -19.97
C ASN A 469 3.72 -9.00 -20.19
N SER A 470 3.26 -9.41 -21.38
CA SER A 470 1.84 -9.66 -21.62
C SER A 470 1.31 -10.85 -20.82
N VAL A 471 2.12 -11.89 -20.60
CA VAL A 471 1.76 -13.01 -19.71
C VAL A 471 1.62 -12.53 -18.26
N ALA A 472 2.56 -11.71 -17.76
CA ALA A 472 2.45 -11.15 -16.41
C ALA A 472 1.25 -10.20 -16.27
N ALA A 473 0.93 -9.43 -17.31
CA ALA A 473 -0.27 -8.59 -17.35
C ALA A 473 -1.55 -9.43 -17.34
N LEU A 474 -1.59 -10.55 -18.06
CA LEU A 474 -2.70 -11.50 -18.02
C LEU A 474 -2.86 -12.08 -16.60
N GLU A 475 -1.79 -12.52 -15.95
CA GLU A 475 -1.81 -13.04 -14.56
C GLU A 475 -2.36 -11.98 -13.58
N LYS A 476 -2.00 -10.71 -13.77
CA LYS A 476 -2.55 -9.58 -13.02
C LYS A 476 -4.05 -9.41 -13.30
N THR A 477 -4.46 -9.41 -14.57
CA THR A 477 -5.86 -9.26 -14.99
C THR A 477 -6.73 -10.38 -14.44
N LEU A 478 -6.19 -11.60 -14.30
CA LEU A 478 -6.87 -12.74 -13.69
C LEU A 478 -6.85 -12.73 -12.15
N GLY A 479 -6.05 -11.85 -11.53
CA GLY A 479 -5.88 -11.79 -10.08
C GLY A 479 -5.09 -12.94 -9.47
N ILE A 480 -4.29 -13.67 -10.26
CA ILE A 480 -3.54 -14.87 -9.84
C ILE A 480 -2.05 -14.62 -9.57
N THR A 481 -1.58 -13.38 -9.70
CA THR A 481 -0.15 -13.05 -9.55
C THR A 481 0.45 -13.57 -8.24
N LEU A 482 -0.23 -13.38 -7.09
CA LEU A 482 0.26 -13.85 -5.79
C LEU A 482 0.33 -15.38 -5.72
N GLU A 483 -0.67 -16.06 -6.25
CA GLU A 483 -0.76 -17.51 -6.27
C GLU A 483 0.34 -18.12 -7.16
N LYS A 484 0.55 -17.54 -8.35
CA LYS A 484 1.61 -17.94 -9.30
C LYS A 484 3.01 -17.90 -8.67
N TRP A 485 3.29 -16.88 -7.88
CA TRP A 485 4.57 -16.70 -7.20
C TRP A 485 4.62 -17.31 -5.80
N GLY A 486 3.57 -18.04 -5.38
CA GLY A 486 3.51 -18.72 -4.08
C GLY A 486 3.53 -17.75 -2.88
N ILE A 487 3.08 -16.50 -3.08
CA ILE A 487 3.14 -15.46 -2.06
C ILE A 487 1.89 -15.55 -1.19
N LYS A 488 2.11 -15.82 0.10
CA LYS A 488 1.08 -15.77 1.13
C LYS A 488 1.21 -14.47 1.92
N ILE A 489 0.06 -13.85 2.23
CA ILE A 489 0.04 -12.65 3.07
C ILE A 489 0.32 -13.10 4.50
N GLU A 490 1.47 -12.69 5.03
CA GLU A 490 1.85 -12.98 6.42
C GLU A 490 1.17 -12.00 7.37
N GLN A 491 0.48 -12.52 8.37
CA GLN A 491 -0.09 -11.71 9.47
C GLN A 491 0.95 -11.32 10.53
N ARG A 492 2.21 -11.70 10.33
CA ARG A 492 3.29 -11.63 11.32
C ARG A 492 3.63 -10.21 11.81
N TYR A 493 3.46 -9.20 10.95
CA TYR A 493 3.70 -7.80 11.32
C TYR A 493 2.60 -7.20 12.20
N GLU A 494 1.40 -7.78 12.17
CA GLU A 494 0.24 -7.29 12.90
C GLU A 494 0.32 -7.62 14.39
N GLU A 495 0.90 -8.77 14.76
CA GLU A 495 0.98 -9.25 16.15
C GLU A 495 1.96 -8.44 17.01
N ALA A 496 3.01 -7.88 16.42
CA ALA A 496 4.04 -7.12 17.14
C ALA A 496 3.55 -5.76 17.69
N TYR A 497 2.49 -5.20 17.14
CA TYR A 497 1.96 -3.88 17.51
C TYR A 497 0.59 -3.92 18.20
N LEU A 498 -0.09 -5.09 18.21
CA LEU A 498 -1.44 -5.24 18.78
C LEU A 498 -1.46 -5.87 20.16
N ASN A 499 -0.32 -6.40 20.62
CA ASN A 499 -0.05 -6.88 21.98
C ASN A 499 0.68 -5.81 22.80
#